data_7f3c26322850ff1a42cb1a166d3e27b4
#
_entry.id   7f3c26322850ff1a42cb1a166d3e27b4
#
_cell.length_a   1.000
_cell.length_b   1.000
_cell.length_c   1.000
_cell.angle_alpha   90.00
_cell.angle_beta   90.00
_cell.angle_gamma   90.00
#
_symmetry.space_group_name_H-M   'P 1'
#
loop_
_entity.id
_entity.type
_entity.pdbx_description
1 polymer ?
#
loop_
_entity_poly.entity_id
_entity_poly.type
_entity_poly.pdbx_seq_one_letter_code
_entity_poly.pdbx_strand_id
1 'polypeptide(L)'
;MLTAIVGINWGDEGKGRMVDLLSRDYDIVVRYQGGNNAGHTVVNERGKFILNLLPSGILRPEVTCVMGNGMVIDLTHLHKEIASLREKGVVITPDNLKISDRAIICMPYHVRQDCLEEDRLGDAKYGSTRRGIAPVYGDKYLKKVIRMGDLRFPEALDKHLDSIVEWKNLFIEKAYGSTPIDADDLKKHLKELADLSLIHISEPTRPRLIS
;
A
#
# COMPACT_ATOMS: atom_id res chain seq x y z
N MET A 1 1.76 6.02 -25.85
CA MET A 1 0.64 6.92 -25.46
C MET A 1 0.47 6.85 -23.93
N LEU A 2 0.23 7.97 -23.23
CA LEU A 2 -0.06 7.99 -21.79
C LEU A 2 -1.51 8.39 -21.58
N THR A 3 -2.26 7.59 -20.82
CA THR A 3 -3.66 7.88 -20.45
C THR A 3 -3.77 7.91 -18.92
N ALA A 4 -4.36 8.97 -18.37
CA ALA A 4 -4.63 9.08 -16.95
C ALA A 4 -6.12 8.93 -16.69
N ILE A 5 -6.48 8.05 -15.74
CA ILE A 5 -7.85 7.88 -15.26
C ILE A 5 -7.94 8.53 -13.89
N VAL A 6 -8.73 9.59 -13.80
CA VAL A 6 -8.92 10.35 -12.56
C VAL A 6 -10.41 10.35 -12.18
N GLY A 7 -10.69 10.33 -10.87
CA GLY A 7 -12.04 10.52 -10.36
C GLY A 7 -12.32 12.00 -10.17
N ILE A 8 -13.51 12.42 -10.52
CA ILE A 8 -13.99 13.81 -10.32
C ILE A 8 -15.01 13.91 -9.18
N ASN A 9 -15.49 12.76 -8.69
CA ASN A 9 -16.36 12.64 -7.53
C ASN A 9 -15.62 11.98 -6.34
N TRP A 10 -16.30 11.76 -5.24
CA TRP A 10 -15.73 11.26 -3.98
C TRP A 10 -15.56 9.72 -3.89
N GLY A 11 -15.57 9.01 -4.99
CA GLY A 11 -15.48 7.57 -5.07
C GLY A 11 -16.59 6.95 -5.92
N ASP A 12 -16.56 5.62 -6.05
CA ASP A 12 -17.57 4.79 -6.72
C ASP A 12 -17.86 5.10 -8.21
N GLU A 13 -16.97 5.86 -8.87
CA GLU A 13 -17.09 6.16 -10.32
C GLU A 13 -16.71 4.97 -11.21
N GLY A 14 -16.31 3.86 -10.62
CA GLY A 14 -15.95 2.67 -11.39
C GLY A 14 -14.56 2.73 -12.03
N LYS A 15 -13.63 3.55 -11.51
CA LYS A 15 -12.25 3.67 -12.02
C LYS A 15 -11.56 2.32 -12.22
N GLY A 16 -11.67 1.41 -11.26
CA GLY A 16 -11.06 0.08 -11.36
C GLY A 16 -11.55 -0.73 -12.56
N ARG A 17 -12.84 -0.65 -12.87
CA ARG A 17 -13.44 -1.29 -14.06
C ARG A 17 -12.93 -0.65 -15.35
N MET A 18 -12.80 0.67 -15.37
CA MET A 18 -12.25 1.38 -16.55
C MET A 18 -10.79 1.03 -16.78
N VAL A 19 -9.99 0.94 -15.71
CA VAL A 19 -8.59 0.49 -15.79
C VAL A 19 -8.53 -0.94 -16.36
N ASP A 20 -9.34 -1.87 -15.85
CA ASP A 20 -9.39 -3.24 -16.35
C ASP A 20 -9.75 -3.29 -17.85
N LEU A 21 -10.78 -2.55 -18.26
CA LEU A 21 -11.21 -2.51 -19.65
C LEU A 21 -10.13 -1.98 -20.59
N LEU A 22 -9.46 -0.88 -20.19
CA LEU A 22 -8.47 -0.22 -21.03
C LEU A 22 -7.10 -0.90 -20.96
N SER A 23 -6.79 -1.64 -19.89
CA SER A 23 -5.48 -2.27 -19.70
C SER A 23 -5.05 -3.21 -20.81
N ARG A 24 -5.98 -3.74 -21.59
CA ARG A 24 -5.71 -4.58 -22.77
C ARG A 24 -4.94 -3.85 -23.88
N ASP A 25 -5.04 -2.52 -23.92
CA ASP A 25 -4.44 -1.69 -24.96
C ASP A 25 -3.13 -1.02 -24.47
N TYR A 26 -2.61 -1.43 -23.29
CA TYR A 26 -1.42 -0.83 -22.66
C TYR A 26 -0.46 -1.90 -22.14
N ASP A 27 0.82 -1.66 -22.32
CA ASP A 27 1.90 -2.51 -21.80
C ASP A 27 2.12 -2.32 -20.29
N ILE A 28 1.79 -1.13 -19.77
CA ILE A 28 2.06 -0.76 -18.37
C ILE A 28 0.82 -0.12 -17.74
N VAL A 29 0.44 -0.61 -16.57
CA VAL A 29 -0.62 -0.02 -15.75
C VAL A 29 -0.04 0.44 -14.41
N VAL A 30 -0.15 1.74 -14.12
CA VAL A 30 0.39 2.35 -12.90
C VAL A 30 -0.75 2.75 -11.97
N ARG A 31 -0.75 2.23 -10.75
CA ARG A 31 -1.52 2.77 -9.64
C ARG A 31 -0.63 3.75 -8.88
N TYR A 32 -0.91 5.04 -8.98
CA TYR A 32 0.02 6.06 -8.50
C TYR A 32 -0.24 6.53 -7.06
N GLN A 33 -1.44 6.24 -6.48
CA GLN A 33 -1.80 6.66 -5.12
C GLN A 33 -2.90 5.77 -4.50
N GLY A 34 -3.21 6.01 -3.22
CA GLY A 34 -4.20 5.27 -2.45
C GLY A 34 -3.62 4.04 -1.77
N GLY A 35 -4.46 3.27 -1.13
CA GLY A 35 -4.10 2.06 -0.36
C GLY A 35 -5.20 1.01 -0.44
N ASN A 36 -5.31 0.19 0.62
CA ASN A 36 -6.29 -0.88 0.73
C ASN A 36 -7.65 -0.43 1.32
N ASN A 37 -7.92 0.87 1.35
CA ASN A 37 -9.16 1.45 1.86
C ASN A 37 -10.37 1.28 0.94
N ALA A 38 -10.14 1.03 -0.35
CA ALA A 38 -11.19 0.79 -1.32
C ALA A 38 -10.89 -0.50 -2.09
N GLY A 39 -11.92 -1.32 -2.32
CA GLY A 39 -11.85 -2.49 -3.15
C GLY A 39 -12.66 -2.31 -4.42
N HIS A 40 -12.23 -2.90 -5.51
CA HIS A 40 -13.01 -2.99 -6.73
C HIS A 40 -13.11 -4.44 -7.19
N THR A 41 -14.28 -4.77 -7.72
CA THR A 41 -14.53 -6.11 -8.23
C THR A 41 -14.38 -6.09 -9.74
N VAL A 42 -13.55 -6.99 -10.25
CA VAL A 42 -13.43 -7.28 -11.68
C VAL A 42 -14.05 -8.64 -11.92
N VAL A 43 -14.94 -8.71 -12.92
CA VAL A 43 -15.53 -9.97 -13.39
C VAL A 43 -15.13 -10.16 -14.84
N ASN A 44 -14.45 -11.27 -15.13
CA ASN A 44 -14.04 -11.66 -16.45
C ASN A 44 -14.29 -13.17 -16.67
N GLU A 45 -13.86 -13.71 -17.80
CA GLU A 45 -14.01 -15.12 -18.16
C GLU A 45 -13.35 -16.09 -17.16
N ARG A 46 -12.34 -15.63 -16.39
CA ARG A 46 -11.64 -16.42 -15.36
C ARG A 46 -12.33 -16.38 -14.00
N GLY A 47 -13.38 -15.56 -13.85
CA GLY A 47 -14.15 -15.48 -12.62
C GLY A 47 -14.24 -14.08 -12.01
N LYS A 48 -14.54 -14.05 -10.71
CA LYS A 48 -14.68 -12.83 -9.92
C LYS A 48 -13.43 -12.60 -9.08
N PHE A 49 -12.83 -11.42 -9.24
CA PHE A 49 -11.63 -10.98 -8.53
C PHE A 49 -11.95 -9.71 -7.72
N ILE A 50 -11.47 -9.66 -6.50
CA ILE A 50 -11.55 -8.47 -5.64
C ILE A 50 -10.14 -7.95 -5.46
N LEU A 51 -9.88 -6.73 -5.93
CA LEU A 51 -8.59 -6.06 -5.87
C LEU A 51 -8.68 -4.86 -4.94
N ASN A 52 -7.71 -4.73 -4.04
CA ASN A 52 -7.62 -3.61 -3.10
C ASN A 52 -6.35 -2.79 -3.32
N LEU A 53 -5.19 -3.44 -3.37
CA LEU A 53 -3.89 -2.81 -3.57
C LEU A 53 -3.38 -2.94 -5.00
N LEU A 54 -3.53 -4.13 -5.59
CA LEU A 54 -2.96 -4.41 -6.90
C LEU A 54 -3.70 -3.66 -8.02
N PRO A 55 -2.97 -3.13 -9.02
CA PRO A 55 -3.58 -2.56 -10.22
C PRO A 55 -4.39 -3.62 -10.99
N SER A 56 -5.52 -3.25 -11.60
CA SER A 56 -6.39 -4.21 -12.31
C SER A 56 -5.71 -4.93 -13.47
N GLY A 57 -4.69 -4.32 -14.08
CA GLY A 57 -3.88 -4.93 -15.14
C GLY A 57 -3.19 -6.22 -14.73
N ILE A 58 -3.04 -6.51 -13.42
CA ILE A 58 -2.40 -7.74 -12.92
C ILE A 58 -3.12 -9.02 -13.37
N LEU A 59 -4.37 -8.93 -13.75
CA LEU A 59 -5.13 -10.05 -14.29
C LEU A 59 -4.72 -10.43 -15.72
N ARG A 60 -3.86 -9.63 -16.36
CA ARG A 60 -3.32 -9.82 -17.71
C ARG A 60 -1.83 -10.10 -17.64
N PRO A 61 -1.37 -11.29 -18.04
CA PRO A 61 0.04 -11.67 -17.88
C PRO A 61 1.01 -10.82 -18.72
N GLU A 62 0.52 -10.23 -19.80
CA GLU A 62 1.28 -9.37 -20.72
C GLU A 62 1.47 -7.93 -20.20
N VAL A 63 0.73 -7.53 -19.16
CA VAL A 63 0.75 -6.16 -18.62
C VAL A 63 1.68 -6.06 -17.42
N THR A 64 2.60 -5.13 -17.46
CA THR A 64 3.42 -4.77 -16.30
C THR A 64 2.65 -3.82 -15.38
N CYS A 65 2.40 -4.24 -14.17
CA CYS A 65 1.74 -3.46 -13.14
C CYS A 65 2.73 -2.76 -12.23
N VAL A 66 2.52 -1.48 -11.99
CA VAL A 66 3.38 -0.67 -11.12
C VAL A 66 2.58 -0.08 -9.97
N MET A 67 3.02 -0.34 -8.74
CA MET A 67 2.57 0.34 -7.54
C MET A 67 3.47 1.54 -7.30
N GLY A 68 2.96 2.74 -7.56
CA GLY A 68 3.75 3.98 -7.61
C GLY A 68 4.08 4.55 -6.24
N ASN A 69 4.89 5.60 -6.25
CA ASN A 69 5.45 6.26 -5.05
C ASN A 69 4.43 6.98 -4.17
N GLY A 70 3.25 7.27 -4.67
CA GLY A 70 2.15 7.87 -3.89
C GLY A 70 1.29 6.84 -3.16
N MET A 71 1.53 5.53 -3.37
CA MET A 71 0.76 4.48 -2.72
C MET A 71 1.16 4.28 -1.26
N VAL A 72 0.18 3.80 -0.52
CA VAL A 72 0.29 3.33 0.86
C VAL A 72 0.02 1.84 0.89
N ILE A 73 1.01 1.05 1.30
CA ILE A 73 1.01 -0.40 1.15
C ILE A 73 0.99 -1.07 2.52
N ASP A 74 -0.13 -1.69 2.84
CA ASP A 74 -0.24 -2.67 3.93
C ASP A 74 0.34 -4.00 3.44
N LEU A 75 1.50 -4.39 3.98
CA LEU A 75 2.22 -5.59 3.53
C LEU A 75 1.44 -6.87 3.82
N THR A 76 0.77 -6.94 4.97
CA THR A 76 -0.06 -8.11 5.32
C THR A 76 -1.21 -8.27 4.31
N HIS A 77 -1.85 -7.16 3.95
CA HIS A 77 -2.93 -7.18 2.96
C HIS A 77 -2.40 -7.51 1.56
N LEU A 78 -1.27 -6.93 1.16
CA LEU A 78 -0.64 -7.21 -0.13
C LEU A 78 -0.33 -8.70 -0.30
N HIS A 79 0.26 -9.34 0.71
CA HIS A 79 0.58 -10.77 0.65
C HIS A 79 -0.67 -11.63 0.54
N LYS A 80 -1.71 -11.31 1.31
CA LYS A 80 -3.00 -12.02 1.23
C LYS A 80 -3.65 -11.87 -0.15
N GLU A 81 -3.61 -10.67 -0.72
CA GLU A 81 -4.16 -10.39 -2.05
C GLU A 81 -3.39 -11.15 -3.13
N ILE A 82 -2.06 -11.14 -3.10
CA ILE A 82 -1.21 -11.91 -4.02
C ILE A 82 -1.49 -13.42 -3.89
N ALA A 83 -1.54 -13.96 -2.68
CA ALA A 83 -1.82 -15.38 -2.45
C ALA A 83 -3.18 -15.79 -3.02
N SER A 84 -4.23 -15.02 -2.71
CA SER A 84 -5.58 -15.27 -3.19
C SER A 84 -5.70 -15.22 -4.72
N LEU A 85 -4.95 -14.34 -5.38
CA LEU A 85 -4.93 -14.27 -6.84
C LEU A 85 -4.17 -15.44 -7.46
N ARG A 86 -3.05 -15.84 -6.85
CA ARG A 86 -2.28 -17.02 -7.30
C ARG A 86 -3.08 -18.30 -7.18
N GLU A 87 -3.86 -18.48 -6.12
CA GLU A 87 -4.79 -19.61 -5.95
C GLU A 87 -5.85 -19.67 -7.08
N LYS A 88 -6.20 -18.52 -7.65
CA LYS A 88 -7.11 -18.40 -8.79
C LYS A 88 -6.39 -18.47 -10.15
N GLY A 89 -5.12 -18.86 -10.16
CA GLY A 89 -4.33 -19.04 -11.38
C GLY A 89 -3.79 -17.75 -12.01
N VAL A 90 -3.79 -16.62 -11.26
CA VAL A 90 -3.15 -15.39 -11.73
C VAL A 90 -1.64 -15.49 -11.51
N VAL A 91 -0.87 -15.30 -12.58
CA VAL A 91 0.60 -15.30 -12.52
C VAL A 91 1.09 -13.95 -12.04
N ILE A 92 1.74 -13.91 -10.88
CA ILE A 92 2.33 -12.70 -10.30
C ILE A 92 3.80 -12.95 -10.01
N THR A 93 4.66 -12.23 -10.73
CA THR A 93 6.12 -12.37 -10.67
C THR A 93 6.78 -10.98 -10.53
N PRO A 94 8.09 -10.92 -10.22
CA PRO A 94 8.82 -9.67 -10.28
C PRO A 94 8.84 -8.99 -11.65
N ASP A 95 8.53 -9.70 -12.72
CA ASP A 95 8.51 -9.14 -14.08
C ASP A 95 7.24 -8.35 -14.34
N ASN A 96 6.09 -8.83 -13.87
CA ASN A 96 4.80 -8.19 -14.13
C ASN A 96 4.23 -7.38 -12.96
N LEU A 97 4.85 -7.43 -11.76
CA LEU A 97 4.51 -6.56 -10.64
C LEU A 97 5.76 -5.85 -10.12
N LYS A 98 5.76 -4.53 -10.20
CA LYS A 98 6.79 -3.64 -9.69
C LYS A 98 6.23 -2.76 -8.58
N ILE A 99 6.99 -2.56 -7.52
CA ILE A 99 6.63 -1.69 -6.40
C ILE A 99 7.71 -0.62 -6.26
N SER A 100 7.32 0.65 -6.26
CA SER A 100 8.27 1.74 -6.04
C SER A 100 8.93 1.62 -4.67
N ASP A 101 10.25 1.76 -4.63
CA ASP A 101 11.04 1.87 -3.40
C ASP A 101 10.58 3.03 -2.50
N ARG A 102 9.96 4.06 -3.10
CA ARG A 102 9.43 5.25 -2.41
C ARG A 102 8.00 5.12 -1.94
N ALA A 103 7.30 4.05 -2.29
CA ALA A 103 5.97 3.78 -1.74
C ALA A 103 6.06 3.58 -0.22
N ILE A 104 5.01 3.98 0.48
CA ILE A 104 5.03 4.02 1.95
C ILE A 104 4.36 2.77 2.50
N ILE A 105 4.94 2.23 3.56
CA ILE A 105 4.35 1.09 4.28
C ILE A 105 3.31 1.59 5.28
N CYS A 106 2.08 1.07 5.16
CA CYS A 106 1.06 1.22 6.18
C CYS A 106 1.35 0.21 7.30
N MET A 107 1.86 0.73 8.41
CA MET A 107 2.21 -0.08 9.58
C MET A 107 0.97 -0.37 10.44
N PRO A 108 0.97 -1.43 11.25
CA PRO A 108 -0.13 -1.76 12.16
C PRO A 108 -0.54 -0.61 13.09
N TYR A 109 0.41 0.22 13.50
CA TYR A 109 0.11 1.38 14.35
C TYR A 109 -0.71 2.47 13.63
N HIS A 110 -0.62 2.60 12.30
CA HIS A 110 -1.48 3.52 11.55
C HIS A 110 -2.94 3.05 11.59
N VAL A 111 -3.16 1.75 11.40
CA VAL A 111 -4.49 1.14 11.51
C VAL A 111 -5.06 1.34 12.91
N ARG A 112 -4.23 1.09 13.94
CA ARG A 112 -4.62 1.28 15.34
C ARG A 112 -4.97 2.75 15.63
N GLN A 113 -4.14 3.69 15.17
CA GLN A 113 -4.39 5.12 15.35
C GLN A 113 -5.69 5.57 14.67
N ASP A 114 -5.99 5.08 13.48
CA ASP A 114 -7.23 5.35 12.75
C ASP A 114 -8.46 4.85 13.54
N CYS A 115 -8.37 3.63 14.10
CA CYS A 115 -9.41 3.08 14.95
C CYS A 115 -9.62 3.93 16.23
N LEU A 116 -8.54 4.28 16.92
CA LEU A 116 -8.60 5.06 18.16
C LEU A 116 -9.17 6.45 17.94
N GLU A 117 -8.85 7.09 16.81
CA GLU A 117 -9.40 8.40 16.48
C GLU A 117 -10.91 8.34 16.19
N GLU A 118 -11.36 7.36 15.41
CA GLU A 118 -12.78 7.14 15.15
C GLU A 118 -13.56 6.84 16.45
N ASP A 119 -12.97 6.04 17.34
CA ASP A 119 -13.59 5.72 18.63
C ASP A 119 -13.63 6.95 19.56
N ARG A 120 -12.58 7.78 19.57
CA ARG A 120 -12.52 9.04 20.33
C ARG A 120 -13.57 10.04 19.89
N LEU A 121 -13.84 10.12 18.59
CA LEU A 121 -14.80 11.06 18.02
C LEU A 121 -16.26 10.68 18.29
N GLY A 122 -16.55 9.40 18.57
CA GLY A 122 -17.90 8.96 18.88
C GLY A 122 -18.92 9.33 17.79
N ASP A 123 -19.90 10.14 18.10
CA ASP A 123 -20.93 10.59 17.14
C ASP A 123 -20.39 11.54 16.06
N ALA A 124 -19.25 12.20 16.31
CA ALA A 124 -18.58 13.10 15.35
C ALA A 124 -17.57 12.38 14.46
N LYS A 125 -17.57 11.04 14.44
CA LYS A 125 -16.67 10.22 13.63
C LYS A 125 -16.75 10.56 12.13
N TYR A 126 -15.62 10.50 11.44
CA TYR A 126 -15.54 10.75 10.00
C TYR A 126 -16.09 9.60 9.15
N GLY A 127 -16.26 8.40 9.71
CA GLY A 127 -16.62 7.20 8.96
C GLY A 127 -15.44 6.64 8.19
N SER A 128 -14.26 6.68 8.78
CA SER A 128 -13.04 6.13 8.14
C SER A 128 -13.18 4.62 7.89
N THR A 129 -12.45 4.12 6.93
CA THR A 129 -12.39 2.68 6.65
C THR A 129 -11.59 1.89 7.69
N ARG A 130 -11.02 2.56 8.68
CA ARG A 130 -10.16 1.98 9.73
C ARG A 130 -8.97 1.19 9.16
N ARG A 131 -8.43 1.66 8.02
CA ARG A 131 -7.28 1.06 7.34
C ARG A 131 -5.99 1.86 7.49
N GLY A 132 -5.99 2.87 8.37
CA GLY A 132 -4.81 3.67 8.67
C GLY A 132 -4.40 4.66 7.57
N ILE A 133 -5.26 4.93 6.59
CA ILE A 133 -4.90 5.75 5.42
C ILE A 133 -4.63 7.20 5.81
N ALA A 134 -5.51 7.82 6.59
CA ALA A 134 -5.31 9.20 7.03
C ALA A 134 -4.06 9.36 7.92
N PRO A 135 -3.83 8.53 8.96
CA PRO A 135 -2.61 8.58 9.76
C PRO A 135 -1.33 8.41 8.95
N VAL A 136 -1.28 7.46 8.01
CA VAL A 136 -0.06 7.22 7.23
C VAL A 136 0.25 8.36 6.26
N TYR A 137 -0.77 8.99 5.65
CA TYR A 137 -0.54 10.19 4.84
C TYR A 137 -0.15 11.40 5.72
N GLY A 138 -0.70 11.54 6.92
CA GLY A 138 -0.24 12.53 7.91
C GLY A 138 1.25 12.37 8.21
N ASP A 139 1.67 11.16 8.53
CA ASP A 139 3.07 10.82 8.82
C ASP A 139 4.00 11.04 7.63
N LYS A 140 3.52 10.86 6.41
CA LYS A 140 4.28 11.18 5.20
C LYS A 140 4.76 12.62 5.21
N TYR A 141 3.88 13.56 5.51
CA TYR A 141 4.21 14.98 5.54
C TYR A 141 5.02 15.35 6.80
N LEU A 142 4.82 14.63 7.90
CA LEU A 142 5.65 14.75 9.11
C LEU A 142 7.03 14.05 8.97
N LYS A 143 7.29 13.37 7.85
CA LYS A 143 8.53 12.61 7.60
C LYS A 143 8.77 11.48 8.61
N LYS A 144 7.70 10.87 9.12
CA LYS A 144 7.69 9.78 10.11
C LYS A 144 7.20 8.47 9.49
N VAL A 145 7.72 8.12 8.32
CA VAL A 145 7.27 6.96 7.56
C VAL A 145 8.41 5.98 7.27
N ILE A 146 8.04 4.73 7.07
CA ILE A 146 8.87 3.68 6.50
C ILE A 146 8.48 3.50 5.04
N ARG A 147 9.45 3.40 4.16
CA ARG A 147 9.27 3.18 2.73
C ARG A 147 9.61 1.75 2.36
N MET A 148 9.09 1.30 1.23
CA MET A 148 9.41 -0.03 0.71
C MET A 148 10.91 -0.24 0.54
N GLY A 149 11.65 0.78 0.09
CA GLY A 149 13.12 0.74 -0.06
C GLY A 149 13.88 0.53 1.24
N ASP A 150 13.33 0.95 2.38
CA ASP A 150 13.97 0.82 3.70
C ASP A 150 14.10 -0.66 4.11
N LEU A 151 13.24 -1.54 3.59
CA LEU A 151 13.31 -2.98 3.82
C LEU A 151 14.63 -3.63 3.35
N ARG A 152 15.37 -2.97 2.47
CA ARG A 152 16.68 -3.41 1.99
C ARG A 152 17.81 -3.19 3.00
N PHE A 153 17.56 -2.41 4.05
CA PHE A 153 18.55 -1.97 5.01
C PHE A 153 18.10 -2.26 6.46
N PRO A 154 18.05 -3.53 6.89
CA PRO A 154 17.40 -3.95 8.13
C PRO A 154 17.95 -3.27 9.37
N GLU A 155 19.26 -3.06 9.48
CA GLU A 155 19.85 -2.39 10.66
C GLU A 155 19.47 -0.91 10.77
N ALA A 156 19.41 -0.20 9.64
CA ALA A 156 18.96 1.18 9.60
C ALA A 156 17.46 1.29 9.83
N LEU A 157 16.70 0.33 9.30
CA LEU A 157 15.26 0.22 9.49
C LEU A 157 14.90 0.00 10.95
N ASP A 158 15.59 -0.91 11.66
CA ASP A 158 15.34 -1.21 13.08
C ASP A 158 15.50 0.07 13.93
N LYS A 159 16.60 0.83 13.73
CA LYS A 159 16.85 2.11 14.43
C LYS A 159 15.81 3.18 14.10
N HIS A 160 15.40 3.27 12.82
CA HIS A 160 14.38 4.22 12.39
C HIS A 160 13.03 3.87 13.00
N LEU A 161 12.70 2.58 13.06
CA LEU A 161 11.46 2.09 13.65
C LEU A 161 11.37 2.41 15.15
N ASP A 162 12.47 2.22 15.91
CA ASP A 162 12.52 2.60 17.33
C ASP A 162 12.15 4.08 17.53
N SER A 163 12.74 4.97 16.75
CA SER A 163 12.44 6.41 16.81
C SER A 163 10.99 6.75 16.43
N ILE A 164 10.43 6.05 15.45
CA ILE A 164 9.04 6.26 15.05
C ILE A 164 8.09 5.75 16.14
N VAL A 165 8.36 4.59 16.72
CA VAL A 165 7.53 3.99 17.77
C VAL A 165 7.54 4.85 19.04
N GLU A 166 8.70 5.37 19.45
CA GLU A 166 8.79 6.33 20.54
C GLU A 166 7.86 7.53 20.30
N TRP A 167 7.95 8.14 19.12
CA TRP A 167 7.07 9.24 18.72
C TRP A 167 5.59 8.85 18.71
N LYS A 168 5.24 7.68 18.14
CA LYS A 168 3.87 7.21 18.06
C LYS A 168 3.27 6.94 19.44
N ASN A 169 4.05 6.40 20.36
CA ASN A 169 3.59 6.09 21.70
C ASN A 169 3.20 7.36 22.49
N LEU A 170 3.79 8.53 22.16
CA LEU A 170 3.31 9.80 22.75
C LEU A 170 1.82 10.05 22.44
N PHE A 171 1.38 9.74 21.22
CA PHE A 171 -0.02 9.89 20.84
C PHE A 171 -0.88 8.73 21.37
N ILE A 172 -0.41 7.50 21.24
CA ILE A 172 -1.15 6.30 21.64
C ILE A 172 -1.44 6.34 23.15
N GLU A 173 -0.45 6.69 23.96
CA GLU A 173 -0.63 6.75 25.42
C GLU A 173 -1.29 8.05 25.88
N LYS A 174 -0.76 9.22 25.45
CA LYS A 174 -1.15 10.50 26.02
C LYS A 174 -2.42 11.06 25.41
N ALA A 175 -2.63 10.92 24.11
CA ALA A 175 -3.82 11.44 23.45
C ALA A 175 -4.99 10.45 23.48
N TYR A 176 -4.70 9.15 23.36
CA TYR A 176 -5.75 8.13 23.27
C TYR A 176 -5.89 7.27 24.55
N GLY A 177 -4.99 7.40 25.53
CA GLY A 177 -5.03 6.60 26.76
C GLY A 177 -4.92 5.08 26.52
N SER A 178 -4.27 4.68 25.42
CA SER A 178 -4.18 3.29 24.99
C SER A 178 -2.81 2.71 25.30
N THR A 179 -2.67 1.38 25.31
CA THR A 179 -1.40 0.69 25.58
C THR A 179 -0.34 1.05 24.54
N PRO A 180 0.93 1.19 24.90
CA PRO A 180 2.00 1.48 23.96
C PRO A 180 2.18 0.37 22.93
N ILE A 181 2.81 0.73 21.83
CA ILE A 181 3.20 -0.19 20.76
C ILE A 181 4.58 -0.75 21.13
N ASP A 182 4.76 -2.05 20.94
CA ASP A 182 6.05 -2.71 21.08
C ASP A 182 6.82 -2.61 19.75
N ALA A 183 8.04 -2.07 19.80
CA ALA A 183 8.89 -1.93 18.63
C ALA A 183 9.42 -3.28 18.11
N ASP A 184 9.71 -4.21 19.02
CA ASP A 184 10.27 -5.51 18.64
C ASP A 184 9.23 -6.40 17.93
N ASP A 185 7.97 -6.33 18.35
CA ASP A 185 6.86 -6.98 17.65
C ASP A 185 6.73 -6.46 16.22
N LEU A 186 6.87 -5.14 16.02
CA LEU A 186 6.81 -4.55 14.68
C LEU A 186 8.02 -4.92 13.82
N LYS A 187 9.23 -4.95 14.39
CA LYS A 187 10.45 -5.38 13.70
C LYS A 187 10.31 -6.83 13.23
N LYS A 188 9.82 -7.71 14.11
CA LYS A 188 9.55 -9.10 13.76
C LYS A 188 8.53 -9.21 12.63
N HIS A 189 7.42 -8.51 12.75
CA HIS A 189 6.37 -8.47 11.73
C HIS A 189 6.89 -8.02 10.36
N LEU A 190 7.71 -6.95 10.32
CA LEU A 190 8.32 -6.48 9.08
C LEU A 190 9.29 -7.49 8.47
N LYS A 191 10.12 -8.15 9.30
CA LYS A 191 11.06 -9.17 8.82
C LYS A 191 10.32 -10.35 8.17
N GLU A 192 9.24 -10.83 8.77
CA GLU A 192 8.41 -11.91 8.22
C GLU A 192 7.82 -11.57 6.84
N LEU A 193 7.51 -10.29 6.59
CA LEU A 193 6.88 -9.82 5.36
C LEU A 193 7.87 -9.28 4.32
N ALA A 194 9.12 -9.01 4.72
CA ALA A 194 10.09 -8.34 3.85
C ALA A 194 10.47 -9.19 2.64
N ASP A 195 10.75 -10.47 2.82
CA ASP A 195 11.28 -11.34 1.77
C ASP A 195 10.38 -11.44 0.55
N LEU A 196 9.06 -11.59 0.76
CA LEU A 196 8.08 -11.63 -0.32
C LEU A 196 7.89 -10.27 -1.00
N SER A 197 8.15 -9.18 -0.30
CA SER A 197 8.00 -7.83 -0.81
C SER A 197 9.24 -7.37 -1.58
N LEU A 198 10.43 -7.74 -1.10
CA LEU A 198 11.72 -7.29 -1.64
C LEU A 198 11.91 -7.65 -3.12
N ILE A 199 11.45 -8.82 -3.55
CA ILE A 199 11.57 -9.27 -4.95
C ILE A 199 10.82 -8.38 -5.95
N HIS A 200 9.78 -7.66 -5.49
CA HIS A 200 8.98 -6.77 -6.32
C HIS A 200 9.43 -5.31 -6.27
N ILE A 201 10.35 -4.93 -5.34
CA ILE A 201 10.77 -3.54 -5.18
C ILE A 201 11.68 -3.13 -6.31
N SER A 202 11.28 -2.05 -7.02
CA SER A 202 12.01 -1.43 -8.12
C SER A 202 12.40 0.00 -7.77
N GLU A 203 13.61 0.38 -8.15
CA GLU A 203 14.02 1.77 -8.11
C GLU A 203 13.52 2.50 -9.37
N PRO A 204 13.14 3.79 -9.27
CA PRO A 204 12.85 4.58 -10.45
C PRO A 204 14.13 4.69 -11.27
N THR A 205 14.06 4.26 -12.53
CA THR A 205 15.17 4.46 -13.48
C THR A 205 15.40 5.96 -13.63
N ARG A 206 16.53 6.47 -13.13
CA ARG A 206 16.97 7.82 -13.51
C ARG A 206 17.34 7.75 -14.98
N PRO A 207 16.79 8.62 -15.84
CA PRO A 207 17.36 8.77 -17.18
C PRO A 207 18.84 9.08 -16.99
N ARG A 208 19.73 8.23 -17.51
CA ARG A 208 21.13 8.60 -17.65
C ARG A 208 21.13 9.82 -18.56
N LEU A 209 21.46 10.98 -18.02
CA LEU A 209 21.87 12.10 -18.84
C LEU A 209 23.10 11.61 -19.60
N ILE A 210 22.89 11.29 -20.87
CA ILE A 210 23.97 11.06 -21.80
C ILE A 210 24.58 12.46 -21.98
N SER A 211 25.74 12.67 -21.35
CA SER A 211 26.60 13.81 -21.55
C SER A 211 27.26 13.69 -22.91
#